data_3ee3a18176768444b15b9d74b20dc720
#
_entry.id   3ee3a18176768444b15b9d74b20dc720
#
_cell.length_a   1.000
_cell.length_b   1.000
_cell.length_c   1.000
_cell.angle_alpha   90.00
_cell.angle_beta   90.00
_cell.angle_gamma   90.00
#
_symmetry.space_group_name_H-M   'P 1'
#
loop_
_entity.id
_entity.type
_entity.pdbx_description
1 polymer ?
#
loop_
_entity_poly.entity_id
_entity_poly.type
_entity_poly.pdbx_seq_one_letter_code
_entity_poly.pdbx_strand_id
1 'polypeptide(L)'
;MLSAAGGILIIPVNFFADERSKEIRQEFFNTFDIIRCNIFTEQMFEHTTYNVCSFSFKRKNNQNEAITFPVITFPQKETHTLTLEKQYDWRIGGRYLRQIKNAPKLFTRLTKANPNPKGYITNIKIICIDKTNEPLHFTIDSPYYGLDTDRTVATLVSSTELSLDMQKRIVEKANQLITDYRKDCFNLCFTNYRDRNRKRIGFKEAYDFAALSYNLLMTTVQ
;
A
#
# COMPACT_ATOMS: atom_id res chain seq x y z
N MET A 1 27.26 -7.46 -10.19
CA MET A 1 27.58 -8.10 -8.90
C MET A 1 27.69 -7.01 -7.84
N LEU A 2 26.93 -7.10 -6.73
CA LEU A 2 27.08 -6.14 -5.63
C LEU A 2 28.41 -6.37 -4.94
N SER A 3 29.04 -5.29 -4.43
CA SER A 3 30.32 -5.38 -3.73
C SER A 3 30.23 -6.32 -2.54
N ALA A 4 31.26 -7.14 -2.34
CA ALA A 4 31.34 -8.07 -1.20
C ALA A 4 31.32 -7.36 0.17
N ALA A 5 31.76 -6.11 0.23
CA ALA A 5 31.83 -5.32 1.47
C ALA A 5 30.54 -4.50 1.75
N GLY A 6 29.86 -4.08 0.70
CA GLY A 6 28.70 -3.16 0.77
C GLY A 6 28.77 -2.10 -0.33
N GLY A 7 27.93 -1.07 -0.23
CA GLY A 7 27.88 -0.02 -1.25
C GLY A 7 26.73 0.96 -1.05
N ILE A 8 26.44 1.72 -2.11
CA ILE A 8 25.31 2.62 -2.22
C ILE A 8 24.50 2.22 -3.45
N LEU A 9 23.18 2.15 -3.29
CA LEU A 9 22.24 1.96 -4.39
C LEU A 9 21.30 3.16 -4.51
N ILE A 10 20.98 3.52 -5.78
CA ILE A 10 19.91 4.46 -6.12
C ILE A 10 18.90 3.69 -6.97
N ILE A 11 17.69 3.53 -6.45
CA ILE A 11 16.64 2.73 -7.09
C ILE A 11 15.25 3.34 -6.82
N PRO A 12 14.21 2.93 -7.56
CA PRO A 12 12.85 3.32 -7.24
C PRO A 12 12.43 2.88 -5.82
N VAL A 13 11.70 3.73 -5.09
CA VAL A 13 11.14 3.41 -3.76
C VAL A 13 10.24 2.17 -3.80
N ASN A 14 9.72 1.83 -4.97
CA ASN A 14 8.94 0.60 -5.19
C ASN A 14 9.69 -0.68 -4.79
N PHE A 15 11.02 -0.65 -4.73
CA PHE A 15 11.80 -1.74 -4.14
C PHE A 15 11.30 -2.13 -2.76
N PHE A 16 10.98 -1.16 -1.91
CA PHE A 16 10.49 -1.39 -0.55
C PHE A 16 8.99 -1.64 -0.45
N ALA A 17 8.20 -1.18 -1.42
CA ALA A 17 6.74 -1.12 -1.31
C ALA A 17 6.00 -2.08 -2.25
N ASP A 18 6.52 -2.39 -3.44
CA ASP A 18 5.82 -3.19 -4.45
C ASP A 18 5.92 -4.70 -4.15
N GLU A 19 4.80 -5.40 -4.32
CA GLU A 19 4.73 -6.87 -4.24
C GLU A 19 5.65 -7.55 -5.27
N ARG A 20 5.77 -6.98 -6.47
CA ARG A 20 6.61 -7.51 -7.54
C ARG A 20 8.11 -7.50 -7.23
N SER A 21 8.53 -6.68 -6.27
CA SER A 21 9.91 -6.61 -5.80
C SER A 21 10.23 -7.60 -4.67
N LYS A 22 9.29 -8.49 -4.31
CA LYS A 22 9.41 -9.42 -3.19
C LYS A 22 10.67 -10.28 -3.28
N GLU A 23 10.87 -10.99 -4.39
CA GLU A 23 11.99 -11.91 -4.57
C GLU A 23 13.34 -11.19 -4.48
N ILE A 24 13.46 -10.05 -5.18
CA ILE A 24 14.68 -9.23 -5.14
C ILE A 24 14.95 -8.70 -3.73
N ARG A 25 13.90 -8.29 -2.99
CA ARG A 25 14.05 -7.85 -1.60
C ARG A 25 14.54 -8.98 -0.71
N GLN A 26 13.94 -10.16 -0.83
CA GLN A 26 14.33 -11.33 -0.03
C GLN A 26 15.79 -11.70 -0.30
N GLU A 27 16.22 -11.76 -1.56
CA GLU A 27 17.59 -12.03 -1.92
C GLU A 27 18.55 -10.98 -1.38
N PHE A 28 18.22 -9.69 -1.53
CA PHE A 28 19.00 -8.59 -0.99
C PHE A 28 19.16 -8.71 0.53
N PHE A 29 18.05 -8.83 1.25
CA PHE A 29 18.07 -8.90 2.72
C PHE A 29 18.54 -10.24 3.29
N ASN A 30 18.72 -11.28 2.50
CA ASN A 30 19.47 -12.47 2.90
C ASN A 30 20.97 -12.22 3.00
N THR A 31 21.49 -11.23 2.26
CA THR A 31 22.92 -10.98 2.15
C THR A 31 23.38 -9.68 2.80
N PHE A 32 22.53 -8.66 2.79
CA PHE A 32 22.88 -7.29 3.17
C PHE A 32 21.93 -6.68 4.19
N ASP A 33 22.47 -5.78 5.01
CA ASP A 33 21.72 -4.87 5.88
C ASP A 33 21.82 -3.45 5.35
N ILE A 34 20.72 -2.69 5.45
CA ILE A 34 20.71 -1.26 5.15
C ILE A 34 21.20 -0.51 6.39
N ILE A 35 22.12 0.43 6.16
CA ILE A 35 22.67 1.30 7.20
C ILE A 35 21.81 2.56 7.33
N ARG A 36 21.45 3.18 6.20
CA ARG A 36 20.70 4.41 6.09
C ARG A 36 20.02 4.51 4.74
N CYS A 37 18.84 5.11 4.68
CA CYS A 37 18.10 5.35 3.45
C CYS A 37 17.69 6.83 3.35
N ASN A 38 17.79 7.40 2.14
CA ASN A 38 17.20 8.68 1.79
C ASN A 38 16.10 8.44 0.77
N ILE A 39 14.94 9.06 0.96
CA ILE A 39 13.80 8.97 0.04
C ILE A 39 13.50 10.36 -0.53
N PHE A 40 13.40 10.45 -1.84
CA PHE A 40 13.14 11.68 -2.56
C PHE A 40 11.68 11.68 -3.02
N THR A 41 10.90 12.62 -2.50
CA THR A 41 9.46 12.75 -2.82
C THR A 41 9.20 13.63 -4.05
N GLU A 42 10.24 14.27 -4.56
CA GLU A 42 10.22 15.03 -5.81
C GLU A 42 10.92 14.27 -6.93
N GLN A 43 10.72 14.73 -8.17
CA GLN A 43 11.40 14.17 -9.33
C GLN A 43 12.89 14.48 -9.29
N MET A 44 13.71 13.45 -9.24
CA MET A 44 15.18 13.57 -9.16
C MET A 44 15.88 13.46 -10.53
N PHE A 45 15.24 12.83 -11.50
CA PHE A 45 15.79 12.59 -12.83
C PHE A 45 14.80 13.05 -13.90
N GLU A 46 15.28 13.75 -14.92
CA GLU A 46 14.48 14.41 -15.95
C GLU A 46 13.48 13.46 -16.65
N HIS A 47 13.88 12.23 -16.91
CA HIS A 47 13.10 11.27 -17.68
C HIS A 47 12.40 10.19 -16.85
N THR A 48 12.31 10.35 -15.53
CA THR A 48 11.59 9.40 -14.67
C THR A 48 10.58 10.08 -13.77
N THR A 49 9.39 9.55 -13.72
CA THR A 49 8.30 9.97 -12.83
C THR A 49 8.27 9.17 -11.52
N TYR A 50 9.17 8.19 -11.35
CA TYR A 50 9.23 7.40 -10.14
C TYR A 50 9.97 8.15 -9.03
N ASN A 51 9.43 8.10 -7.82
CA ASN A 51 10.18 8.45 -6.64
C ASN A 51 11.34 7.47 -6.47
N VAL A 52 12.49 8.01 -6.16
CA VAL A 52 13.71 7.23 -5.95
C VAL A 52 14.15 7.28 -4.50
N CYS A 53 14.90 6.28 -4.09
CA CYS A 53 15.63 6.29 -2.84
C CYS A 53 17.11 6.01 -3.11
N SER A 54 17.95 6.51 -2.23
CA SER A 54 19.35 6.09 -2.14
C SER A 54 19.58 5.47 -0.77
N PHE A 55 20.24 4.34 -0.71
CA PHE A 55 20.58 3.74 0.58
C PHE A 55 21.99 3.14 0.56
N SER A 56 22.67 3.29 1.69
CA SER A 56 23.92 2.58 1.96
C SER A 56 23.64 1.24 2.62
N PHE A 57 24.39 0.24 2.24
CA PHE A 57 24.24 -1.12 2.74
C PHE A 57 25.63 -1.76 3.00
N LYS A 58 25.62 -2.75 3.88
CA LYS A 58 26.79 -3.58 4.20
C LYS A 58 26.44 -5.06 4.18
N ARG A 59 27.42 -5.92 4.00
CA ARG A 59 27.22 -7.36 4.15
C ARG A 59 26.81 -7.68 5.59
N LYS A 60 25.86 -8.60 5.72
CA LYS A 60 25.43 -9.09 7.03
C LYS A 60 26.52 -9.90 7.71
N ASN A 61 26.61 -9.73 9.02
CA ASN A 61 27.41 -10.61 9.87
C ASN A 61 26.55 -11.76 10.43
N ASN A 62 25.26 -11.50 10.66
CA ASN A 62 24.30 -12.45 11.25
C ASN A 62 23.00 -12.47 10.45
N GLN A 63 22.27 -13.57 10.53
CA GLN A 63 20.91 -13.65 10.00
C GLN A 63 19.93 -13.01 10.99
N ASN A 64 19.33 -11.90 10.59
CA ASN A 64 18.35 -11.17 11.37
C ASN A 64 16.94 -11.39 10.79
N GLU A 65 15.94 -11.53 11.62
CA GLU A 65 14.52 -11.61 11.21
C GLU A 65 13.90 -10.21 11.01
N ALA A 66 14.56 -9.16 11.51
CA ALA A 66 14.17 -7.77 11.32
C ALA A 66 15.41 -6.89 11.14
N ILE A 67 15.25 -5.78 10.43
CA ILE A 67 16.26 -4.73 10.29
C ILE A 67 15.63 -3.38 10.55
N THR A 68 16.32 -2.54 11.32
CA THR A 68 15.90 -1.17 11.64
C THR A 68 16.98 -0.19 11.19
N PHE A 69 16.58 0.85 10.49
CA PHE A 69 17.51 1.85 9.96
C PHE A 69 16.85 3.23 9.85
N PRO A 70 17.65 4.32 9.92
CA PRO A 70 17.15 5.67 9.72
C PRO A 70 16.80 5.93 8.25
N VAL A 71 15.69 6.63 8.05
CA VAL A 71 15.21 7.12 6.75
C VAL A 71 15.08 8.63 6.82
N ILE A 72 15.64 9.34 5.84
CA ILE A 72 15.45 10.78 5.68
C ILE A 72 14.64 11.03 4.42
N THR A 73 13.54 11.77 4.54
CA THR A 73 12.71 12.18 3.40
C THR A 73 13.09 13.57 2.92
N PHE A 74 13.26 13.74 1.62
CA PHE A 74 13.62 15.00 0.98
C PHE A 74 12.46 15.50 0.09
N PRO A 75 12.24 16.82 0.00
CA PRO A 75 13.12 17.94 0.44
C PRO A 75 12.96 18.32 1.92
N GLN A 76 11.94 17.82 2.64
CA GLN A 76 11.59 18.25 4.00
C GLN A 76 12.67 17.96 5.04
N LYS A 77 13.57 17.01 4.77
CA LYS A 77 14.63 16.52 5.67
C LYS A 77 14.10 15.91 6.97
N GLU A 78 12.88 15.37 6.92
CA GLU A 78 12.30 14.65 8.05
C GLU A 78 13.02 13.32 8.26
N THR A 79 13.35 13.01 9.51
CA THR A 79 14.02 11.76 9.88
C THR A 79 13.03 10.83 10.56
N HIS A 80 12.99 9.59 10.08
CA HIS A 80 12.16 8.51 10.61
C HIS A 80 13.01 7.28 10.87
N THR A 81 12.50 6.36 11.66
CA THR A 81 13.10 5.03 11.85
C THR A 81 12.19 3.99 11.21
N LEU A 82 12.70 3.25 10.24
CA LEU A 82 11.95 2.22 9.53
C LEU A 82 12.43 0.84 9.98
N THR A 83 11.47 -0.01 10.35
CA THR A 83 11.71 -1.43 10.63
C THR A 83 11.08 -2.28 9.53
N LEU A 84 11.88 -3.15 8.93
CA LEU A 84 11.44 -4.15 7.97
C LEU A 84 11.63 -5.54 8.57
N GLU A 85 10.67 -6.43 8.35
CA GLU A 85 10.66 -7.77 8.93
C GLU A 85 10.60 -8.84 7.84
N LYS A 86 11.36 -9.91 7.99
CA LYS A 86 11.41 -11.06 7.09
C LYS A 86 10.06 -11.73 6.93
N GLN A 87 9.34 -11.93 8.03
CA GLN A 87 7.98 -12.51 8.01
C GLN A 87 6.98 -11.73 7.16
N TYR A 88 7.27 -10.45 6.85
CA TYR A 88 6.46 -9.56 6.01
C TYR A 88 7.16 -9.25 4.68
N ASP A 89 8.02 -10.13 4.20
CA ASP A 89 8.74 -10.00 2.93
C ASP A 89 9.60 -8.72 2.84
N TRP A 90 10.08 -8.23 3.98
CA TRP A 90 10.87 -6.99 4.08
C TRP A 90 10.16 -5.78 3.46
N ARG A 91 8.83 -5.77 3.48
CA ARG A 91 8.01 -4.74 2.86
C ARG A 91 7.62 -3.67 3.87
N ILE A 92 7.67 -2.39 3.44
CA ILE A 92 7.14 -1.29 4.25
C ILE A 92 5.65 -1.57 4.54
N GLY A 93 5.27 -1.50 5.82
CA GLY A 93 3.92 -1.76 6.28
C GLY A 93 3.45 -3.19 6.05
N GLY A 94 4.36 -4.14 5.88
CA GLY A 94 4.04 -5.54 5.59
C GLY A 94 3.10 -6.19 6.60
N ARG A 95 3.18 -5.81 7.89
CA ARG A 95 2.26 -6.26 8.93
C ARG A 95 0.80 -5.92 8.64
N TYR A 96 0.52 -4.70 8.19
CA TYR A 96 -0.83 -4.27 7.80
C TYR A 96 -1.33 -4.98 6.55
N LEU A 97 -0.46 -5.12 5.55
CA LEU A 97 -0.80 -5.85 4.33
C LEU A 97 -1.15 -7.31 4.62
N ARG A 98 -0.47 -7.94 5.58
CA ARG A 98 -0.82 -9.30 6.02
C ARG A 98 -2.18 -9.33 6.70
N GLN A 99 -2.49 -8.36 7.55
CA GLN A 99 -3.79 -8.22 8.18
C GLN A 99 -4.92 -8.12 7.14
N ILE A 100 -4.81 -7.19 6.18
CA ILE A 100 -5.83 -7.02 5.16
C ILE A 100 -5.94 -8.24 4.22
N LYS A 101 -4.83 -8.89 3.87
CA LYS A 101 -4.84 -10.10 3.04
C LYS A 101 -5.55 -11.29 3.70
N ASN A 102 -5.55 -11.35 5.01
CA ASN A 102 -6.22 -12.39 5.79
C ASN A 102 -7.73 -12.12 6.00
N ALA A 103 -8.22 -10.95 5.61
CA ALA A 103 -9.64 -10.64 5.66
C ALA A 103 -10.47 -11.56 4.73
N PRO A 104 -11.73 -11.85 5.07
CA PRO A 104 -12.62 -12.60 4.19
C PRO A 104 -12.72 -11.98 2.80
N LYS A 105 -12.85 -12.79 1.74
CA LYS A 105 -12.98 -12.30 0.37
C LYS A 105 -14.45 -11.90 0.10
N LEU A 106 -14.84 -10.76 0.64
CA LEU A 106 -16.21 -10.25 0.63
C LEU A 106 -16.52 -9.38 -0.59
N PHE A 107 -15.54 -8.66 -1.12
CA PHE A 107 -15.75 -7.63 -2.13
C PHE A 107 -15.07 -7.94 -3.46
N THR A 108 -15.74 -7.50 -4.53
CA THR A 108 -15.25 -7.39 -5.90
C THR A 108 -15.61 -6.00 -6.44
N ARG A 109 -15.43 -5.76 -7.74
CA ARG A 109 -15.81 -4.48 -8.35
C ARG A 109 -16.89 -4.63 -9.42
N LEU A 110 -17.68 -3.58 -9.58
CA LEU A 110 -18.61 -3.41 -10.68
C LEU A 110 -17.88 -2.92 -11.93
N THR A 111 -18.20 -3.52 -13.08
CA THR A 111 -17.64 -3.10 -14.37
C THR A 111 -18.69 -3.11 -15.48
N LYS A 112 -18.44 -2.40 -16.59
CA LYS A 112 -19.32 -2.44 -17.77
C LYS A 112 -19.40 -3.84 -18.39
N ALA A 113 -18.33 -4.61 -18.35
CA ALA A 113 -18.33 -5.98 -18.85
C ALA A 113 -19.13 -6.93 -17.95
N ASN A 114 -19.31 -6.59 -16.66
CA ASN A 114 -20.12 -7.34 -15.71
C ASN A 114 -21.10 -6.40 -14.99
N PRO A 115 -22.17 -5.93 -15.67
CA PRO A 115 -23.13 -5.01 -15.09
C PRO A 115 -24.08 -5.67 -14.07
N ASN A 116 -24.21 -7.01 -14.10
CA ASN A 116 -25.01 -7.83 -13.20
C ASN A 116 -24.09 -8.86 -12.50
N PRO A 117 -23.23 -8.43 -11.60
CA PRO A 117 -22.29 -9.32 -10.92
C PRO A 117 -23.04 -10.28 -9.98
N LYS A 118 -22.42 -11.43 -9.71
CA LYS A 118 -22.85 -12.27 -8.58
C LYS A 118 -22.61 -11.52 -7.29
N GLY A 119 -23.68 -11.16 -6.57
CA GLY A 119 -23.64 -10.39 -5.34
C GLY A 119 -24.46 -9.09 -5.40
N TYR A 120 -24.28 -8.25 -4.41
CA TYR A 120 -25.06 -7.03 -4.19
C TYR A 120 -24.21 -5.82 -4.58
N ILE A 121 -24.70 -5.02 -5.51
CA ILE A 121 -24.07 -3.75 -5.86
C ILE A 121 -24.22 -2.81 -4.66
N THR A 122 -23.13 -2.24 -4.20
CA THR A 122 -23.12 -1.30 -3.08
C THR A 122 -23.00 0.14 -3.58
N ASN A 123 -23.19 1.09 -2.67
CA ASN A 123 -22.84 2.50 -2.90
C ASN A 123 -21.41 2.83 -2.45
N ILE A 124 -20.61 1.82 -2.05
CA ILE A 124 -19.22 2.01 -1.66
C ILE A 124 -18.36 2.20 -2.91
N LYS A 125 -17.77 3.36 -3.04
CA LYS A 125 -16.83 3.70 -4.10
C LYS A 125 -15.44 3.88 -3.51
N ILE A 126 -14.41 3.36 -4.19
CA ILE A 126 -13.01 3.58 -3.86
C ILE A 126 -12.33 4.46 -4.91
N ILE A 127 -11.60 5.47 -4.46
CA ILE A 127 -10.64 6.26 -5.25
C ILE A 127 -9.25 5.76 -4.87
N CYS A 128 -8.62 5.00 -5.76
CA CYS A 128 -7.40 4.23 -5.48
C CYS A 128 -6.09 5.02 -5.61
N ILE A 129 -6.13 6.32 -5.93
CA ILE A 129 -4.95 7.14 -6.14
C ILE A 129 -5.09 8.49 -5.45
N ASP A 130 -4.01 8.98 -4.86
CA ASP A 130 -3.97 10.37 -4.36
C ASP A 130 -4.18 11.36 -5.50
N LYS A 131 -5.09 12.30 -5.30
CA LYS A 131 -5.25 13.49 -6.09
C LYS A 131 -4.48 14.66 -5.46
N THR A 132 -4.38 15.77 -6.15
CA THR A 132 -3.63 16.95 -5.67
C THR A 132 -4.08 17.42 -4.29
N ASN A 133 -5.39 17.44 -4.05
CA ASN A 133 -5.98 17.96 -2.81
C ASN A 133 -6.76 16.88 -2.02
N GLU A 134 -6.67 15.63 -2.42
CA GLU A 134 -7.47 14.58 -1.84
C GLU A 134 -6.69 13.25 -1.84
N PRO A 135 -6.47 12.62 -0.67
CA PRO A 135 -5.84 11.32 -0.62
C PRO A 135 -6.75 10.24 -1.20
N LEU A 136 -6.19 9.09 -1.54
CA LEU A 136 -7.00 7.91 -1.84
C LEU A 136 -7.92 7.58 -0.65
N HIS A 137 -9.17 7.25 -0.92
CA HIS A 137 -10.19 7.04 0.11
C HIS A 137 -11.39 6.26 -0.42
N PHE A 138 -12.19 5.77 0.50
CA PHE A 138 -13.54 5.24 0.22
C PHE A 138 -14.59 6.34 0.41
N THR A 139 -15.68 6.27 -0.34
CA THR A 139 -16.82 7.18 -0.22
C THR A 139 -18.13 6.44 -0.50
N ILE A 140 -19.26 7.03 -0.07
CA ILE A 140 -20.59 6.60 -0.47
C ILE A 140 -21.04 7.46 -1.64
N ASP A 141 -21.35 6.82 -2.77
CA ASP A 141 -21.78 7.51 -3.98
C ASP A 141 -22.61 6.56 -4.87
N SER A 142 -23.27 7.10 -5.89
CA SER A 142 -23.98 6.31 -6.89
C SER A 142 -23.06 5.29 -7.56
N PRO A 143 -23.56 4.10 -7.91
CA PRO A 143 -22.77 3.06 -8.54
C PRO A 143 -22.11 3.54 -9.84
N TYR A 144 -20.80 3.29 -9.95
CA TYR A 144 -19.98 3.60 -11.11
C TYR A 144 -19.62 2.32 -11.87
N TYR A 145 -20.06 2.24 -13.09
CA TYR A 145 -19.80 1.13 -14.00
C TYR A 145 -18.50 1.40 -14.80
N GLY A 146 -17.37 1.08 -14.18
CA GLY A 146 -16.06 1.30 -14.81
C GLY A 146 -15.78 0.34 -15.96
N LEU A 147 -14.82 0.70 -16.81
CA LEU A 147 -14.19 -0.23 -17.74
C LEU A 147 -13.31 -1.24 -16.99
N ASP A 148 -13.09 -2.43 -17.54
CA ASP A 148 -12.19 -3.42 -16.94
C ASP A 148 -10.75 -2.91 -16.83
N THR A 149 -10.38 -1.97 -17.70
CA THR A 149 -9.09 -1.29 -17.69
C THR A 149 -8.97 -0.15 -16.70
N ASP A 150 -10.09 0.30 -16.09
CA ASP A 150 -10.05 1.35 -15.06
C ASP A 150 -9.23 0.89 -13.87
N ARG A 151 -8.37 1.76 -13.39
CA ARG A 151 -7.43 1.45 -12.32
C ARG A 151 -7.45 2.46 -11.18
N THR A 152 -8.34 3.43 -11.24
CA THR A 152 -8.36 4.56 -10.29
C THR A 152 -9.63 4.66 -9.46
N VAL A 153 -10.77 4.25 -10.02
CA VAL A 153 -12.09 4.32 -9.37
C VAL A 153 -12.83 3.01 -9.58
N ALA A 154 -13.51 2.52 -8.53
CA ALA A 154 -14.41 1.38 -8.64
C ALA A 154 -15.53 1.46 -7.61
N THR A 155 -16.72 1.01 -7.98
CA THR A 155 -17.78 0.67 -7.02
C THR A 155 -17.61 -0.77 -6.58
N LEU A 156 -17.78 -1.02 -5.28
CA LEU A 156 -17.66 -2.36 -4.71
C LEU A 156 -18.98 -3.16 -4.89
N VAL A 157 -18.81 -4.45 -5.09
CA VAL A 157 -19.88 -5.45 -5.08
C VAL A 157 -19.61 -6.39 -3.92
N SER A 158 -20.57 -6.54 -3.02
CA SER A 158 -20.46 -7.40 -1.85
C SER A 158 -21.05 -8.78 -2.12
N SER A 159 -20.49 -9.83 -1.55
CA SER A 159 -21.05 -11.18 -1.59
C SER A 159 -22.29 -11.34 -0.66
N THR A 160 -22.50 -10.39 0.26
CA THR A 160 -23.66 -10.34 1.18
C THR A 160 -24.39 -9.02 1.04
N GLU A 161 -25.70 -9.01 1.30
CA GLU A 161 -26.45 -7.77 1.34
C GLU A 161 -25.98 -6.88 2.50
N LEU A 162 -25.79 -5.59 2.25
CA LEU A 162 -25.33 -4.61 3.23
C LEU A 162 -26.32 -3.45 3.27
N SER A 163 -26.87 -3.17 4.45
CA SER A 163 -27.66 -1.95 4.67
C SER A 163 -26.82 -0.70 4.38
N LEU A 164 -27.44 0.40 4.03
CA LEU A 164 -26.75 1.67 3.78
C LEU A 164 -25.95 2.14 5.00
N ASP A 165 -26.49 1.90 6.21
CA ASP A 165 -25.77 2.21 7.46
C ASP A 165 -24.50 1.39 7.59
N MET A 166 -24.55 0.07 7.35
CA MET A 166 -23.35 -0.78 7.36
C MET A 166 -22.33 -0.33 6.31
N GLN A 167 -22.79 0.05 5.12
CA GLN A 167 -21.89 0.57 4.08
C GLN A 167 -21.17 1.84 4.53
N LYS A 168 -21.86 2.79 5.18
CA LYS A 168 -21.25 4.01 5.74
C LYS A 168 -20.20 3.66 6.80
N ARG A 169 -20.52 2.79 7.73
CA ARG A 169 -19.59 2.33 8.78
C ARG A 169 -18.35 1.65 8.20
N ILE A 170 -18.51 0.85 7.14
CA ILE A 170 -17.38 0.23 6.42
C ILE A 170 -16.49 1.32 5.83
N VAL A 171 -17.06 2.32 5.18
CA VAL A 171 -16.31 3.44 4.57
C VAL A 171 -15.51 4.20 5.62
N GLU A 172 -16.14 4.58 6.73
CA GLU A 172 -15.46 5.28 7.83
C GLU A 172 -14.31 4.45 8.40
N LYS A 173 -14.55 3.16 8.69
CA LYS A 173 -13.54 2.26 9.24
C LYS A 173 -12.40 2.00 8.26
N ALA A 174 -12.70 1.82 6.97
CA ALA A 174 -11.67 1.62 5.94
C ALA A 174 -10.78 2.86 5.77
N ASN A 175 -11.36 4.05 5.78
CA ASN A 175 -10.61 5.30 5.73
C ASN A 175 -9.74 5.51 6.97
N GLN A 176 -10.26 5.16 8.16
CA GLN A 176 -9.48 5.17 9.40
C GLN A 176 -8.27 4.23 9.29
N LEU A 177 -8.47 2.98 8.88
CA LEU A 177 -7.39 2.01 8.71
C LEU A 177 -6.32 2.48 7.70
N ILE A 178 -6.73 3.09 6.59
CA ILE A 178 -5.80 3.66 5.61
C ILE A 178 -4.99 4.80 6.21
N THR A 179 -5.63 5.67 7.00
CA THR A 179 -4.98 6.79 7.68
C THR A 179 -3.95 6.30 8.70
N ASP A 180 -4.33 5.33 9.53
CA ASP A 180 -3.44 4.74 10.54
C ASP A 180 -2.26 4.03 9.88
N TYR A 181 -2.51 3.26 8.84
CA TYR A 181 -1.49 2.61 8.05
C TYR A 181 -0.47 3.60 7.45
N ARG A 182 -0.98 4.69 6.88
CA ARG A 182 -0.11 5.75 6.34
C ARG A 182 0.72 6.42 7.42
N LYS A 183 0.11 6.73 8.56
CA LYS A 183 0.79 7.36 9.68
C LYS A 183 1.94 6.49 10.20
N ASP A 184 1.69 5.22 10.45
CA ASP A 184 2.68 4.29 10.97
C ASP A 184 3.83 3.98 9.99
N CYS A 185 3.60 4.18 8.71
CA CYS A 185 4.61 3.99 7.66
C CYS A 185 5.20 5.31 7.16
N PHE A 186 5.04 6.40 7.92
CA PHE A 186 5.53 7.74 7.52
C PHE A 186 5.13 8.13 6.11
N ASN A 187 3.94 7.74 5.69
CA ASN A 187 3.45 7.93 4.32
C ASN A 187 4.26 7.20 3.24
N LEU A 188 5.12 6.25 3.59
CA LEU A 188 5.97 5.48 2.68
C LEU A 188 5.35 4.16 2.22
N CYS A 189 4.09 3.91 2.59
CA CYS A 189 3.32 2.75 2.15
C CYS A 189 2.60 3.01 0.82
N PHE A 190 2.05 1.92 0.27
CA PHE A 190 1.40 1.84 -1.04
C PHE A 190 2.35 1.93 -2.24
N THR A 191 1.98 1.11 -3.21
CA THR A 191 2.81 0.77 -4.35
C THR A 191 2.56 1.69 -5.50
N ASN A 192 3.15 2.56 -5.90
CA ASN A 192 3.06 3.37 -7.09
C ASN A 192 3.36 4.83 -6.82
N TYR A 193 4.59 5.03 -6.51
CA TYR A 193 5.16 6.34 -6.42
C TYR A 193 5.41 6.87 -7.83
N ARG A 194 4.44 7.59 -8.37
CA ARG A 194 4.56 8.27 -9.65
C ARG A 194 4.15 9.72 -9.49
N ASP A 195 4.70 10.57 -10.33
CA ASP A 195 4.28 11.95 -10.47
C ASP A 195 3.98 12.66 -9.14
N ARG A 196 4.85 13.49 -8.67
CA ARG A 196 4.64 14.30 -7.46
C ARG A 196 4.29 13.49 -6.21
N ASN A 197 4.95 12.34 -6.05
CA ASN A 197 4.76 11.46 -4.88
C ASN A 197 3.33 10.91 -4.70
N ARG A 198 2.52 10.87 -5.74
CA ARG A 198 1.17 10.30 -5.67
C ARG A 198 1.23 8.81 -5.43
N LYS A 199 0.60 8.36 -4.37
CA LYS A 199 0.51 6.96 -4.00
C LYS A 199 -0.77 6.34 -4.53
N ARG A 200 -0.71 5.05 -4.77
CA ARG A 200 -1.82 4.28 -5.28
C ARG A 200 -1.90 2.93 -4.58
N ILE A 201 -3.11 2.44 -4.34
CA ILE A 201 -3.35 1.05 -3.98
C ILE A 201 -3.96 0.27 -5.15
N GLY A 202 -3.75 -1.04 -5.17
CA GLY A 202 -4.44 -1.93 -6.10
C GLY A 202 -5.89 -2.18 -5.67
N PHE A 203 -6.78 -2.49 -6.62
CA PHE A 203 -8.17 -2.84 -6.28
C PHE A 203 -8.26 -4.02 -5.31
N LYS A 204 -7.39 -5.02 -5.45
CA LYS A 204 -7.36 -6.15 -4.54
C LYS A 204 -7.08 -5.72 -3.10
N GLU A 205 -6.09 -4.84 -2.90
CA GLU A 205 -5.80 -4.29 -1.59
C GLU A 205 -6.97 -3.44 -1.06
N ALA A 206 -7.64 -2.67 -1.93
CA ALA A 206 -8.81 -1.91 -1.56
C ALA A 206 -9.97 -2.81 -1.10
N TYR A 207 -10.23 -3.92 -1.80
CA TYR A 207 -11.25 -4.90 -1.38
C TYR A 207 -10.90 -5.51 -0.03
N ASP A 208 -9.63 -5.82 0.19
CA ASP A 208 -9.16 -6.41 1.44
C ASP A 208 -9.28 -5.39 2.61
N PHE A 209 -9.06 -4.08 2.38
CA PHE A 209 -9.35 -3.03 3.38
C PHE A 209 -10.84 -2.94 3.75
N ALA A 210 -11.72 -2.95 2.76
CA ALA A 210 -13.17 -2.93 3.01
C ALA A 210 -13.63 -4.19 3.75
N ALA A 211 -13.11 -5.36 3.38
CA ALA A 211 -13.43 -6.62 4.02
C ALA A 211 -12.93 -6.71 5.46
N LEU A 212 -11.72 -6.24 5.75
CA LEU A 212 -11.21 -6.13 7.12
C LEU A 212 -12.08 -5.19 7.96
N SER A 213 -12.49 -4.05 7.38
CA SER A 213 -13.34 -3.07 8.06
C SER A 213 -14.68 -3.69 8.44
N TYR A 214 -15.32 -4.41 7.52
CA TYR A 214 -16.55 -5.16 7.81
C TYR A 214 -16.36 -6.18 8.93
N ASN A 215 -15.29 -6.98 8.85
CA ASN A 215 -15.01 -8.02 9.86
C ASN A 215 -14.80 -7.41 11.26
N LEU A 216 -14.05 -6.32 11.36
CA LEU A 216 -13.84 -5.61 12.63
C LEU A 216 -15.14 -5.05 13.20
N LEU A 217 -16.05 -4.52 12.36
CA LEU A 217 -17.35 -4.03 12.79
C LEU A 217 -18.25 -5.16 13.31
N MET A 218 -18.20 -6.34 12.69
CA MET A 218 -18.99 -7.50 13.12
C MET A 218 -18.47 -8.10 14.43
N THR A 219 -17.15 -8.10 14.67
CA THR A 219 -16.57 -8.62 15.92
C THR A 219 -16.73 -7.70 17.12
N THR A 220 -17.00 -6.40 16.91
CA THR A 220 -17.21 -5.43 18.00
C THR A 220 -18.67 -5.42 18.51
N VAL A 221 -19.59 -6.11 17.84
CA VAL A 221 -21.03 -6.18 18.19
C VAL A 221 -21.35 -7.41 19.05
N GLN A 222 -20.36 -8.26 19.31
CA GLN A 222 -20.45 -9.37 20.28
C GLN A 222 -19.88 -8.95 21.62
#